data_ad31806f9c56bb05a395f5a75e91c04a
#
_entry.id   ad31806f9c56bb05a395f5a75e91c04a
#
_cell.length_a   1.000
_cell.length_b   1.000
_cell.length_c   1.000
_cell.angle_alpha   90.00
_cell.angle_beta   90.00
_cell.angle_gamma   90.00
#
_symmetry.space_group_name_H-M   'P 1'
#
loop_
_entity.id
_entity.type
_entity.pdbx_description
1 polymer ?
#
loop_
_entity_poly.entity_id
_entity_poly.type
_entity_poly.pdbx_seq_one_letter_code
_entity_poly.pdbx_strand_id
1 'polypeptide(L)'
;MLANVIIVAQARNPNVAIKFLTPFLVDSNNLKARYTTYDITGFKVSEYIKSEKYFLYDIRTHGRLQLYDQFFNEFIPIQMNKQYHFEEEFVKDHSASKNIIYLNKPTDIEKFALALKDVLPDVSSELVSKACENISNYLQPQYNLLACLRKGIIYHHGSVPDAIRVYIEDLYKKDASVKYVITSSTLLSGVNLPAERMF
;
A
#
# COMPACT_ATOMS: atom_id res chain seq x y z
N MET A 1 -0.12 -14.49 23.19
CA MET A 1 1.35 -14.42 23.25
C MET A 1 1.86 -13.19 24.00
N LEU A 2 1.45 -11.96 23.68
CA LEU A 2 1.93 -10.72 24.34
C LEU A 2 1.62 -10.69 25.86
N ALA A 3 0.43 -11.10 26.27
CA ALA A 3 0.04 -11.15 27.70
C ALA A 3 0.99 -11.99 28.55
N ASN A 4 1.42 -13.15 28.03
CA ASN A 4 2.34 -14.03 28.75
C ASN A 4 3.73 -13.39 28.91
N VAL A 5 4.19 -12.62 27.93
CA VAL A 5 5.48 -11.90 28.02
C VAL A 5 5.43 -10.86 29.12
N ILE A 6 4.33 -10.12 29.23
CA ILE A 6 4.11 -9.11 30.28
C ILE A 6 4.14 -9.75 31.68
N ILE A 7 3.37 -10.82 31.85
CA ILE A 7 3.28 -11.56 33.14
C ILE A 7 4.67 -12.09 33.56
N VAL A 8 5.41 -12.69 32.61
CA VAL A 8 6.75 -13.22 32.90
C VAL A 8 7.75 -12.08 33.20
N ALA A 9 7.70 -10.96 32.46
CA ALA A 9 8.57 -9.82 32.71
C ALA A 9 8.37 -9.24 34.12
N GLN A 10 7.11 -9.10 34.56
CA GLN A 10 6.79 -8.61 35.89
C GLN A 10 7.09 -9.61 37.01
N ALA A 11 6.88 -10.91 36.77
CA ALA A 11 7.27 -11.94 37.73
C ALA A 11 8.79 -11.94 37.99
N ARG A 12 9.59 -11.58 36.97
CA ARG A 12 11.05 -11.48 37.09
C ARG A 12 11.52 -10.16 37.70
N ASN A 13 10.81 -9.09 37.42
CA ASN A 13 11.13 -7.75 37.92
C ASN A 13 9.83 -6.98 38.21
N PRO A 14 9.38 -6.90 39.48
CA PRO A 14 8.17 -6.18 39.85
C PRO A 14 8.18 -4.68 39.50
N ASN A 15 9.35 -4.09 39.34
CA ASN A 15 9.51 -2.67 39.01
C ASN A 15 9.68 -2.41 37.50
N VAL A 16 9.41 -3.41 36.64
CA VAL A 16 9.56 -3.23 35.20
C VAL A 16 8.52 -2.23 34.68
N ALA A 17 9.01 -1.20 33.97
CA ALA A 17 8.14 -0.30 33.22
C ALA A 17 7.92 -0.84 31.80
N ILE A 18 6.67 -1.02 31.42
CA ILE A 18 6.28 -1.53 30.09
C ILE A 18 5.66 -0.38 29.31
N LYS A 19 6.18 -0.12 28.12
CA LYS A 19 5.65 0.91 27.22
C LYS A 19 5.02 0.27 26.00
N PHE A 20 3.76 0.62 25.72
CA PHE A 20 3.03 0.21 24.53
C PHE A 20 2.96 1.36 23.55
N LEU A 21 3.41 1.13 22.33
CA LEU A 21 3.22 2.03 21.21
C LEU A 21 2.24 1.36 20.26
N THR A 22 1.04 1.91 20.15
CA THR A 22 -0.01 1.32 19.30
C THR A 22 -0.89 2.40 18.71
N PRO A 23 -1.19 2.35 17.39
CA PRO A 23 -2.17 3.22 16.76
C PRO A 23 -3.62 2.76 16.97
N PHE A 24 -3.85 1.55 17.54
CA PHE A 24 -5.17 0.90 17.57
C PHE A 24 -5.99 1.20 18.83
N LEU A 25 -5.41 1.80 19.86
CA LEU A 25 -6.12 2.12 21.10
C LEU A 25 -6.62 3.56 21.08
N VAL A 26 -7.92 3.71 21.13
CA VAL A 26 -8.58 5.03 21.25
C VAL A 26 -8.36 5.61 22.65
N ASP A 27 -8.36 4.75 23.68
CA ASP A 27 -8.18 5.10 25.08
C ASP A 27 -7.31 4.06 25.79
N SER A 28 -6.30 4.51 26.55
CA SER A 28 -5.45 3.65 27.37
C SER A 28 -6.23 2.87 28.43
N ASN A 29 -7.39 3.38 28.88
CA ASN A 29 -8.27 2.68 29.81
C ASN A 29 -8.81 1.37 29.24
N ASN A 30 -8.85 1.18 27.94
CA ASN A 30 -9.23 -0.09 27.31
C ASN A 30 -8.25 -1.24 27.66
N LEU A 31 -7.04 -0.93 28.09
CA LEU A 31 -6.10 -1.92 28.62
C LEU A 31 -6.40 -2.32 30.07
N LYS A 32 -7.02 -1.44 30.85
CA LYS A 32 -7.36 -1.69 32.27
C LYS A 32 -8.36 -2.83 32.46
N ALA A 33 -9.25 -3.06 31.51
CA ALA A 33 -10.26 -4.11 31.59
C ALA A 33 -9.68 -5.53 31.72
N ARG A 34 -8.44 -5.76 31.27
CA ARG A 34 -7.74 -7.06 31.39
C ARG A 34 -6.62 -7.05 32.43
N TYR A 35 -6.15 -5.86 32.86
CA TYR A 35 -4.97 -5.71 33.71
C TYR A 35 -5.26 -4.70 34.81
N THR A 36 -6.26 -5.01 35.64
CA THR A 36 -6.74 -4.12 36.71
C THR A 36 -5.73 -3.84 37.82
N THR A 37 -4.66 -4.61 37.89
CA THR A 37 -3.59 -4.47 38.89
C THR A 37 -2.48 -3.49 38.50
N TYR A 38 -2.52 -2.93 37.27
CA TYR A 38 -1.46 -2.07 36.77
C TYR A 38 -1.90 -0.62 36.71
N ASP A 39 -1.00 0.27 37.12
CA ASP A 39 -1.17 1.69 36.85
C ASP A 39 -0.80 1.98 35.39
N ILE A 40 -1.80 2.39 34.60
CA ILE A 40 -1.66 2.63 33.17
C ILE A 40 -1.83 4.12 32.91
N THR A 41 -0.74 4.76 32.48
CA THR A 41 -0.76 6.14 32.03
C THR A 41 -0.71 6.17 30.51
N GLY A 42 -1.70 6.78 29.86
CA GLY A 42 -1.77 6.90 28.42
C GLY A 42 -1.43 8.31 27.95
N PHE A 43 -0.62 8.39 26.91
CA PHE A 43 -0.38 9.62 26.16
C PHE A 43 -0.95 9.47 24.76
N LYS A 44 -1.91 10.30 24.41
CA LYS A 44 -2.48 10.33 23.05
C LYS A 44 -1.78 11.44 22.27
N VAL A 45 -1.10 11.06 21.21
CA VAL A 45 -0.59 12.00 20.22
C VAL A 45 -1.68 12.15 19.16
N SER A 46 -2.29 13.33 19.11
CA SER A 46 -3.34 13.68 18.14
C SER A 46 -2.82 14.51 16.97
N GLU A 47 -1.51 14.78 16.95
CA GLU A 47 -0.89 15.50 15.84
C GLU A 47 -0.66 14.56 14.66
N TYR A 48 -1.16 14.97 13.50
CA TYR A 48 -0.92 14.24 12.25
C TYR A 48 0.52 14.50 11.79
N ILE A 49 1.38 13.49 11.93
CA ILE A 49 2.78 13.54 11.48
C ILE A 49 2.86 13.55 9.94
N LYS A 50 1.81 13.08 9.26
CA LYS A 50 1.69 13.08 7.80
C LYS A 50 0.44 13.83 7.38
N SER A 51 0.59 14.74 6.45
CA SER A 51 -0.54 15.38 5.76
C SER A 51 -0.97 14.46 4.61
N GLU A 52 -1.96 13.63 4.86
CA GLU A 52 -2.59 12.79 3.83
C GLU A 52 -3.82 13.50 3.28
N LYS A 53 -3.98 13.48 1.97
CA LYS A 53 -5.17 13.99 1.29
C LYS A 53 -5.95 12.82 0.73
N TYR A 54 -7.20 12.70 1.14
CA TYR A 54 -8.10 11.64 0.66
C TYR A 54 -9.02 12.19 -0.42
N PHE A 55 -9.00 11.51 -1.56
CA PHE A 55 -9.85 11.86 -2.69
C PHE A 55 -10.82 10.71 -2.97
N LEU A 56 -12.06 11.06 -3.29
CA LEU A 56 -13.08 10.13 -3.72
C LEU A 56 -13.53 10.48 -5.14
N TYR A 57 -13.50 9.51 -6.04
CA TYR A 57 -14.03 9.63 -7.39
C TYR A 57 -14.80 8.37 -7.77
N ASP A 58 -16.10 8.50 -8.06
CA ASP A 58 -16.91 7.39 -8.56
C ASP A 58 -16.97 7.41 -10.08
N ILE A 59 -16.20 6.54 -10.69
CA ILE A 59 -16.06 6.44 -12.13
C ILE A 59 -17.34 5.91 -12.81
N ARG A 60 -18.14 5.11 -12.09
CA ARG A 60 -19.38 4.50 -12.63
C ARG A 60 -20.51 5.49 -12.81
N THR A 61 -20.59 6.44 -11.92
CA THR A 61 -21.60 7.51 -11.96
C THR A 61 -21.10 8.78 -12.63
N HIS A 62 -19.86 8.77 -13.13
CA HIS A 62 -19.15 9.97 -13.63
C HIS A 62 -19.22 11.12 -12.63
N GLY A 63 -19.11 10.76 -11.36
CA GLY A 63 -19.21 11.65 -10.22
C GLY A 63 -18.13 12.72 -10.24
N ARG A 64 -18.27 13.69 -9.34
CA ARG A 64 -17.26 14.72 -9.14
C ARG A 64 -16.12 14.17 -8.29
N LEU A 65 -14.90 14.56 -8.57
CA LEU A 65 -13.79 14.34 -7.66
C LEU A 65 -14.08 15.12 -6.37
N GLN A 66 -13.92 14.48 -5.23
CA GLN A 66 -14.15 15.07 -3.93
C GLN A 66 -12.88 14.93 -3.08
N LEU A 67 -12.50 15.99 -2.38
CA LEU A 67 -11.50 15.97 -1.33
C LEU A 67 -12.19 15.76 0.00
N TYR A 68 -11.79 14.76 0.77
CA TYR A 68 -12.26 14.58 2.13
C TYR A 68 -11.45 15.46 3.09
N ASP A 69 -12.14 16.38 3.75
CA ASP A 69 -11.58 17.21 4.82
C ASP A 69 -11.75 16.46 6.15
N GLN A 70 -10.64 16.04 6.74
CA GLN A 70 -10.63 15.29 8.00
C GLN A 70 -11.02 16.13 9.22
N PHE A 71 -10.81 17.46 9.17
CA PHE A 71 -11.10 18.34 10.29
C PHE A 71 -12.60 18.61 10.41
N PHE A 72 -13.23 18.89 9.27
CA PHE A 72 -14.67 19.17 9.22
C PHE A 72 -15.52 17.93 8.95
N ASN A 73 -14.91 16.79 8.63
CA ASN A 73 -15.58 15.54 8.26
C ASN A 73 -16.55 15.75 7.07
N GLU A 74 -16.11 16.50 6.08
CA GLU A 74 -16.90 16.87 4.91
C GLU A 74 -16.19 16.55 3.61
N PHE A 75 -16.97 16.32 2.54
CA PHE A 75 -16.45 16.14 1.18
C PHE A 75 -16.58 17.45 0.40
N ILE A 76 -15.45 17.98 -0.04
CA ILE A 76 -15.35 19.21 -0.82
C ILE A 76 -15.24 18.84 -2.30
N PRO A 77 -16.20 19.24 -3.17
CA PRO A 77 -16.12 18.93 -4.58
C PRO A 77 -14.97 19.70 -5.26
N ILE A 78 -14.21 18.99 -6.07
CA ILE A 78 -13.12 19.55 -6.89
C ILE A 78 -13.55 19.54 -8.35
N GLN A 79 -13.33 20.67 -9.03
CA GLN A 79 -13.60 20.76 -10.45
C GLN A 79 -12.56 19.97 -11.23
N MET A 80 -13.03 19.10 -12.14
CA MET A 80 -12.20 18.36 -13.07
C MET A 80 -12.49 18.81 -14.50
N ASN A 81 -11.44 18.85 -15.30
CA ASN A 81 -11.53 19.20 -16.72
C ASN A 81 -11.80 17.99 -17.63
N LYS A 82 -11.71 16.77 -17.07
CA LYS A 82 -11.87 15.52 -17.80
C LYS A 82 -12.73 14.55 -17.00
N GLN A 83 -13.62 13.87 -17.70
CA GLN A 83 -14.35 12.71 -17.15
C GLN A 83 -13.64 11.43 -17.57
N TYR A 84 -13.60 10.45 -16.70
CA TYR A 84 -12.97 9.16 -16.94
C TYR A 84 -14.03 8.08 -17.04
N HIS A 85 -13.87 7.17 -17.98
CA HIS A 85 -14.71 6.00 -18.17
C HIS A 85 -14.02 4.71 -17.72
N PHE A 86 -12.69 4.76 -17.63
CA PHE A 86 -11.85 3.62 -17.26
C PHE A 86 -10.92 3.98 -16.12
N GLU A 87 -10.76 3.03 -15.17
CA GLU A 87 -9.95 3.23 -13.96
C GLU A 87 -8.46 3.43 -14.29
N GLU A 88 -7.95 2.72 -15.30
CA GLU A 88 -6.56 2.82 -15.74
C GLU A 88 -6.20 4.21 -16.31
N GLU A 89 -7.13 4.86 -16.99
CA GLU A 89 -6.92 6.23 -17.47
C GLU A 89 -6.87 7.22 -16.30
N PHE A 90 -7.76 7.07 -15.32
CA PHE A 90 -7.77 7.88 -14.12
C PHE A 90 -6.45 7.74 -13.35
N VAL A 91 -6.03 6.49 -13.11
CA VAL A 91 -4.77 6.21 -12.40
C VAL A 91 -3.57 6.78 -13.17
N LYS A 92 -3.51 6.59 -14.49
CA LYS A 92 -2.44 7.15 -15.32
C LYS A 92 -2.33 8.68 -15.19
N ASP A 93 -3.44 9.39 -15.34
CA ASP A 93 -3.47 10.85 -15.35
C ASP A 93 -3.23 11.45 -13.95
N HIS A 94 -3.55 10.69 -12.89
CA HIS A 94 -3.36 11.12 -11.50
C HIS A 94 -2.18 10.44 -10.81
N SER A 95 -1.31 9.76 -11.55
CA SER A 95 -0.14 9.10 -10.97
C SER A 95 0.95 10.10 -10.57
N ALA A 96 1.75 9.71 -9.58
CA ALA A 96 2.97 10.39 -9.16
C ALA A 96 4.22 9.57 -9.56
N SER A 97 5.38 9.85 -8.99
CA SER A 97 6.60 9.10 -9.28
C SER A 97 6.53 7.66 -8.79
N LYS A 98 5.86 7.41 -7.67
CA LYS A 98 5.64 6.09 -7.08
C LYS A 98 4.20 5.94 -6.62
N ASN A 99 3.54 4.88 -7.09
CA ASN A 99 2.12 4.67 -6.86
C ASN A 99 1.85 3.25 -6.37
N ILE A 100 0.94 3.12 -5.40
CA ILE A 100 0.39 1.84 -4.96
C ILE A 100 -1.09 1.81 -5.34
N ILE A 101 -1.51 0.75 -6.03
CA ILE A 101 -2.91 0.47 -6.34
C ILE A 101 -3.34 -0.74 -5.53
N TYR A 102 -4.37 -0.55 -4.70
CA TYR A 102 -4.87 -1.61 -3.83
C TYR A 102 -6.15 -2.23 -4.40
N LEU A 103 -6.12 -3.55 -4.60
CA LEU A 103 -7.26 -4.33 -5.04
C LEU A 103 -7.41 -5.58 -4.17
N ASN A 104 -8.66 -5.98 -3.87
CA ASN A 104 -8.94 -7.05 -2.92
C ASN A 104 -8.66 -8.46 -3.46
N LYS A 105 -8.77 -8.67 -4.78
CA LYS A 105 -8.71 -10.01 -5.39
C LYS A 105 -7.53 -10.14 -6.35
N PRO A 106 -6.80 -11.27 -6.33
CA PRO A 106 -5.70 -11.54 -7.26
C PRO A 106 -6.11 -11.42 -8.74
N THR A 107 -7.30 -11.89 -9.10
CA THR A 107 -7.82 -11.81 -10.46
C THR A 107 -8.03 -10.37 -10.92
N ASP A 108 -8.46 -9.49 -10.03
CA ASP A 108 -8.69 -8.08 -10.34
C ASP A 108 -7.35 -7.34 -10.46
N ILE A 109 -6.34 -7.73 -9.65
CA ILE A 109 -4.97 -7.22 -9.73
C ILE A 109 -4.38 -7.49 -11.13
N GLU A 110 -4.45 -8.73 -11.61
CA GLU A 110 -3.91 -9.07 -12.92
C GLU A 110 -4.67 -8.41 -14.07
N LYS A 111 -6.01 -8.37 -14.00
CA LYS A 111 -6.83 -7.69 -15.00
C LYS A 111 -6.50 -6.21 -15.07
N PHE A 112 -6.42 -5.55 -13.92
CA PHE A 112 -6.10 -4.13 -13.87
C PHE A 112 -4.67 -3.86 -14.34
N ALA A 113 -3.70 -4.71 -13.99
CA ALA A 113 -2.33 -4.59 -14.46
C ALA A 113 -2.23 -4.65 -15.99
N LEU A 114 -2.99 -5.54 -16.62
CA LEU A 114 -3.05 -5.67 -18.08
C LEU A 114 -3.73 -4.46 -18.72
N ALA A 115 -4.84 -3.97 -18.17
CA ALA A 115 -5.51 -2.76 -18.67
C ALA A 115 -4.60 -1.53 -18.55
N LEU A 116 -3.96 -1.33 -17.39
CA LEU A 116 -3.03 -0.24 -17.17
C LEU A 116 -1.82 -0.32 -18.11
N LYS A 117 -1.30 -1.52 -18.37
CA LYS A 117 -0.22 -1.77 -19.34
C LYS A 117 -0.56 -1.22 -20.73
N ASP A 118 -1.81 -1.37 -21.18
CA ASP A 118 -2.22 -0.99 -22.54
C ASP A 118 -2.29 0.53 -22.74
N VAL A 119 -2.41 1.31 -21.67
CA VAL A 119 -2.44 2.79 -21.73
C VAL A 119 -1.10 3.46 -21.41
N LEU A 120 -0.08 2.68 -21.01
CA LEU A 120 1.25 3.22 -20.66
C LEU A 120 2.29 2.97 -21.75
N PRO A 121 3.27 3.89 -21.94
CA PRO A 121 4.41 3.69 -22.81
C PRO A 121 5.38 2.64 -22.24
N ASP A 122 6.22 2.07 -23.10
CA ASP A 122 7.35 1.25 -22.66
C ASP A 122 8.37 2.10 -21.88
N VAL A 123 8.96 1.49 -20.85
CA VAL A 123 10.03 2.12 -20.08
C VAL A 123 11.39 1.73 -20.66
N SER A 124 12.29 2.72 -20.76
CA SER A 124 13.67 2.48 -21.16
C SER A 124 14.55 2.42 -19.91
N SER A 125 14.75 1.20 -19.38
CA SER A 125 15.62 0.94 -18.23
C SER A 125 16.40 -0.36 -18.43
N GLU A 126 17.70 -0.28 -18.20
CA GLU A 126 18.60 -1.44 -18.23
C GLU A 126 18.24 -2.41 -17.09
N LEU A 127 17.88 -1.89 -15.90
CA LEU A 127 17.47 -2.71 -14.76
C LEU A 127 16.18 -3.48 -15.05
N VAL A 128 15.19 -2.83 -15.70
CA VAL A 128 13.95 -3.50 -16.13
C VAL A 128 14.24 -4.56 -17.17
N SER A 129 15.09 -4.28 -18.16
CA SER A 129 15.46 -5.24 -19.21
C SER A 129 16.12 -6.48 -18.61
N LYS A 130 17.10 -6.28 -17.72
CA LYS A 130 17.77 -7.34 -16.99
C LYS A 130 16.81 -8.12 -16.08
N ALA A 131 15.87 -7.43 -15.45
CA ALA A 131 14.86 -8.08 -14.62
C ALA A 131 13.93 -8.96 -15.45
N CYS A 132 13.50 -8.50 -16.63
CA CYS A 132 12.70 -9.31 -17.54
C CYS A 132 13.45 -10.59 -17.98
N GLU A 133 14.75 -10.47 -18.29
CA GLU A 133 15.59 -11.62 -18.64
C GLU A 133 15.69 -12.60 -17.46
N ASN A 134 16.04 -12.13 -16.28
CA ASN A 134 16.17 -12.96 -15.09
C ASN A 134 14.86 -13.68 -14.75
N ILE A 135 13.72 -12.99 -14.78
CA ILE A 135 12.43 -13.58 -14.47
C ILE A 135 12.01 -14.58 -15.56
N SER A 136 12.30 -14.31 -16.84
CA SER A 136 11.98 -15.24 -17.94
C SER A 136 12.74 -16.56 -17.84
N ASN A 137 13.91 -16.59 -17.21
CA ASN A 137 14.65 -17.81 -16.91
C ASN A 137 14.03 -18.65 -15.78
N TYR A 138 13.20 -18.03 -14.94
CA TYR A 138 12.51 -18.67 -13.80
C TYR A 138 11.07 -19.05 -14.11
N LEU A 139 10.37 -18.20 -14.87
CA LEU A 139 8.96 -18.33 -15.22
C LEU A 139 8.83 -18.48 -16.74
N GLN A 140 7.64 -18.94 -17.17
CA GLN A 140 7.34 -19.01 -18.60
C GLN A 140 7.45 -17.63 -19.26
N PRO A 141 8.03 -17.53 -20.47
CA PRO A 141 8.20 -16.24 -21.17
C PRO A 141 6.90 -15.45 -21.42
N GLN A 142 5.75 -16.15 -21.44
CA GLN A 142 4.42 -15.55 -21.62
C GLN A 142 3.78 -15.06 -20.31
N TYR A 143 4.52 -15.11 -19.20
CA TYR A 143 3.96 -14.66 -17.93
C TYR A 143 3.63 -13.15 -17.95
N ASN A 144 2.39 -12.80 -17.64
CA ASN A 144 1.85 -11.44 -17.76
C ASN A 144 2.69 -10.38 -17.04
N LEU A 145 3.37 -10.76 -15.94
CA LEU A 145 4.24 -9.87 -15.19
C LEU A 145 5.36 -9.28 -16.06
N LEU A 146 5.91 -10.03 -17.01
CA LEU A 146 6.98 -9.53 -17.89
C LEU A 146 6.50 -8.43 -18.81
N ALA A 147 5.28 -8.57 -19.35
CA ALA A 147 4.66 -7.56 -20.19
C ALA A 147 4.33 -6.28 -19.38
N CYS A 148 3.87 -6.44 -18.14
CA CYS A 148 3.61 -5.33 -17.22
C CYS A 148 4.90 -4.62 -16.81
N LEU A 149 5.96 -5.37 -16.51
CA LEU A 149 7.24 -4.84 -16.06
C LEU A 149 7.88 -3.93 -17.11
N ARG A 150 7.76 -4.26 -18.40
CA ARG A 150 8.21 -3.40 -19.51
C ARG A 150 7.49 -2.03 -19.56
N LYS A 151 6.36 -1.90 -18.90
CA LYS A 151 5.59 -0.66 -18.74
C LYS A 151 5.78 0.02 -17.37
N GLY A 152 6.72 -0.49 -16.58
CA GLY A 152 6.98 0.03 -15.23
C GLY A 152 5.92 -0.35 -14.21
N ILE A 153 5.21 -1.44 -14.44
CA ILE A 153 4.19 -1.99 -13.55
C ILE A 153 4.70 -3.29 -12.95
N ILE A 154 4.60 -3.41 -11.62
CA ILE A 154 4.70 -4.69 -10.93
C ILE A 154 3.37 -5.00 -10.25
N TYR A 155 3.06 -6.27 -10.09
CA TYR A 155 1.93 -6.69 -9.28
C TYR A 155 2.33 -7.78 -8.29
N HIS A 156 1.63 -7.79 -7.17
CA HIS A 156 1.97 -8.56 -6.00
C HIS A 156 0.72 -9.17 -5.37
N HIS A 157 0.61 -10.49 -5.42
CA HIS A 157 -0.44 -11.26 -4.77
C HIS A 157 0.07 -12.65 -4.38
N GLY A 158 -0.70 -13.40 -3.59
CA GLY A 158 -0.26 -14.65 -2.99
C GLY A 158 0.17 -15.77 -3.96
N SER A 159 -0.21 -15.69 -5.25
CA SER A 159 0.19 -16.67 -6.26
C SER A 159 1.54 -16.35 -6.95
N VAL A 160 2.09 -15.16 -6.72
CA VAL A 160 3.44 -14.83 -7.23
C VAL A 160 4.47 -15.46 -6.30
N PRO A 161 5.46 -16.24 -6.82
CA PRO A 161 6.49 -16.86 -6.00
C PRO A 161 7.26 -15.86 -5.14
N ASP A 162 7.56 -16.22 -3.89
CA ASP A 162 8.19 -15.31 -2.92
C ASP A 162 9.50 -14.70 -3.43
N ALA A 163 10.35 -15.49 -4.09
CA ALA A 163 11.60 -14.99 -4.65
C ALA A 163 11.38 -13.90 -5.70
N ILE A 164 10.35 -14.06 -6.54
CA ILE A 164 9.98 -13.06 -7.54
C ILE A 164 9.41 -11.81 -6.86
N ARG A 165 8.56 -11.97 -5.83
CA ARG A 165 8.01 -10.83 -5.08
C ARG A 165 9.11 -9.96 -4.50
N VAL A 166 10.03 -10.55 -3.76
CA VAL A 166 11.17 -9.81 -3.17
C VAL A 166 12.00 -9.11 -4.25
N TYR A 167 12.23 -9.77 -5.36
CA TYR A 167 13.01 -9.23 -6.47
C TYR A 167 12.35 -8.01 -7.13
N ILE A 168 11.05 -8.09 -7.44
CA ILE A 168 10.33 -6.97 -8.06
C ILE A 168 10.08 -5.81 -7.09
N GLU A 169 9.94 -6.08 -5.79
CA GLU A 169 9.87 -5.05 -4.75
C GLU A 169 11.19 -4.27 -4.63
N ASP A 170 12.31 -4.97 -4.68
CA ASP A 170 13.64 -4.34 -4.67
C ASP A 170 13.86 -3.51 -5.94
N LEU A 171 13.44 -4.03 -7.09
CA LEU A 171 13.47 -3.29 -8.35
C LEU A 171 12.62 -2.01 -8.29
N TYR A 172 11.41 -2.08 -7.72
CA TYR A 172 10.55 -0.92 -7.54
C TYR A 172 11.21 0.17 -6.68
N LYS A 173 11.95 -0.23 -5.65
CA LYS A 173 12.69 0.72 -4.80
C LYS A 173 13.85 1.39 -5.53
N LYS A 174 14.54 0.66 -6.39
CA LYS A 174 15.79 1.08 -7.02
C LYS A 174 15.60 1.81 -8.34
N ASP A 175 14.58 1.46 -9.10
CA ASP A 175 14.37 1.99 -10.46
C ASP A 175 13.20 2.96 -10.50
N ALA A 176 13.49 4.22 -10.86
CA ALA A 176 12.48 5.28 -10.97
C ALA A 176 11.47 5.04 -12.12
N SER A 177 11.81 4.23 -13.12
CA SER A 177 10.93 3.90 -14.22
C SER A 177 9.82 2.91 -13.84
N VAL A 178 10.03 2.11 -12.79
CA VAL A 178 9.00 1.24 -12.21
C VAL A 178 8.14 2.06 -11.25
N LYS A 179 7.00 2.52 -11.75
CA LYS A 179 6.17 3.51 -11.07
C LYS A 179 4.95 2.95 -10.34
N TYR A 180 4.49 1.76 -10.73
CA TYR A 180 3.22 1.23 -10.25
C TYR A 180 3.41 -0.12 -9.56
N VAL A 181 2.86 -0.23 -8.36
CA VAL A 181 2.68 -1.50 -7.63
C VAL A 181 1.19 -1.76 -7.49
N ILE A 182 0.70 -2.87 -8.03
CA ILE A 182 -0.69 -3.30 -7.87
C ILE A 182 -0.71 -4.48 -6.90
N THR A 183 -1.45 -4.36 -5.82
CA THR A 183 -1.34 -5.31 -4.70
C THR A 183 -2.64 -5.53 -3.96
N SER A 184 -2.66 -6.57 -3.12
CA SER A 184 -3.71 -6.83 -2.14
C SER A 184 -3.18 -6.66 -0.71
N SER A 185 -3.95 -7.11 0.27
CA SER A 185 -3.58 -7.09 1.70
C SER A 185 -2.24 -7.79 2.02
N THR A 186 -1.68 -8.55 1.09
CA THR A 186 -0.36 -9.20 1.26
C THR A 186 0.79 -8.20 1.43
N LEU A 187 0.65 -6.96 0.92
CA LEU A 187 1.64 -5.90 1.14
C LEU A 187 1.63 -5.37 2.58
N LEU A 188 0.51 -5.51 3.30
CA LEU A 188 0.35 -5.04 4.69
C LEU A 188 1.24 -5.79 5.69
N SER A 189 1.83 -6.91 5.32
CA SER A 189 2.66 -7.75 6.19
C SER A 189 4.12 -7.28 6.36
N GLY A 190 4.39 -5.98 6.27
CA GLY A 190 5.68 -5.41 6.70
C GLY A 190 6.63 -4.98 5.59
N VAL A 191 6.17 -4.86 4.35
CA VAL A 191 6.99 -4.34 3.26
C VAL A 191 6.90 -2.82 3.22
N ASN A 192 8.02 -2.14 3.45
CA ASN A 192 8.09 -0.68 3.32
C ASN A 192 8.41 -0.32 1.86
N LEU A 193 7.39 0.01 1.07
CA LEU A 193 7.55 0.52 -0.29
C LEU A 193 7.34 2.04 -0.31
N PRO A 194 8.18 2.78 -1.05
CA PRO A 194 7.96 4.21 -1.24
C PRO A 194 6.68 4.41 -2.08
N ALA A 195 5.82 5.30 -1.64
CA ALA A 195 4.63 5.70 -2.39
C ALA A 195 4.31 7.17 -2.12
N GLU A 196 4.00 7.89 -3.18
CA GLU A 196 3.50 9.26 -3.12
C GLU A 196 1.98 9.30 -3.28
N ARG A 197 1.42 8.29 -3.99
CA ARG A 197 -0.02 8.13 -4.16
C ARG A 197 -0.46 6.69 -3.95
N MET A 198 -1.66 6.56 -3.41
CA MET A 198 -2.34 5.29 -3.24
C MET A 198 -3.75 5.40 -3.85
N PHE A 199 -4.12 4.40 -4.63
CA PHE A 199 -5.42 4.27 -5.26
C PHE A 199 -6.16 3.05 -4.74
#